data_a9e41cdfc8b589dc54432f9a4549bd20
#
_entry.id   a9e41cdfc8b589dc54432f9a4549bd20
#
_cell.length_a   1.000
_cell.length_b   1.000
_cell.length_c   1.000
_cell.angle_alpha   90.00
_cell.angle_beta   90.00
_cell.angle_gamma   90.00
#
_symmetry.space_group_name_H-M   'P 1'
#
loop_
_entity.id
_entity.type
_entity.pdbx_description
1 polymer ?
#
loop_
_entity_poly.entity_id
_entity_poly.type
_entity_poly.pdbx_seq_one_letter_code
_entity_poly.pdbx_strand_id
1 'polypeptide(L)'
;MKKYQQEYNTPYQLKFPIEIEKIIETTDPVYTFCEVIDHIDLNKYLTTEERRTGRPRYDEKTLLKVILFAFMENGYESLRKIEKLCKTDIRFMWLLQDEPPPSHMTIDNFMNNVLNGKIEEIFADINAYIFEQENVDMDHVYIDGTKITANANKYSWVWKKSCEKNRVKVFAKITELLSEINTRIAAFGRSEERRVGKE
;
A
#
# COMPACT_ATOMS: atom_id res chain seq x y z
N MET A 1 26.73 -33.24 -14.43
CA MET A 1 25.92 -32.42 -15.33
C MET A 1 24.63 -33.17 -15.65
N LYS A 2 23.50 -32.83 -15.02
CA LYS A 2 22.20 -33.40 -15.41
C LYS A 2 21.69 -32.61 -16.62
N LYS A 3 21.61 -33.27 -17.77
CA LYS A 3 20.95 -32.73 -18.97
C LYS A 3 19.45 -32.67 -18.66
N TYR A 4 18.89 -31.50 -18.51
CA TYR A 4 17.46 -31.32 -18.55
C TYR A 4 17.01 -31.42 -20.02
N GLN A 5 16.53 -32.59 -20.41
CA GLN A 5 15.74 -32.73 -21.62
C GLN A 5 14.30 -32.37 -21.25
N GLN A 6 13.88 -31.18 -21.59
CA GLN A 6 12.46 -30.83 -21.58
C GLN A 6 11.87 -31.21 -22.93
N GLU A 7 11.09 -32.28 -22.97
CA GLU A 7 10.25 -32.60 -24.12
C GLU A 7 9.06 -31.63 -24.15
N TYR A 8 8.99 -30.83 -25.20
CA TYR A 8 7.87 -29.91 -25.42
C TYR A 8 6.83 -30.59 -26.28
N ASN A 9 5.67 -30.87 -25.68
CA ASN A 9 4.58 -31.59 -26.32
C ASN A 9 3.52 -30.71 -26.98
N THR A 10 3.73 -29.39 -27.09
CA THR A 10 2.76 -28.50 -27.74
C THR A 10 3.40 -27.64 -28.82
N PRO A 11 2.79 -27.57 -30.04
CA PRO A 11 3.32 -26.80 -31.15
C PRO A 11 3.33 -25.27 -30.93
N TYR A 12 2.74 -24.79 -29.84
CA TYR A 12 2.66 -23.37 -29.48
C TYR A 12 3.67 -22.93 -28.42
N GLN A 13 4.49 -23.86 -27.92
CA GLN A 13 5.48 -23.53 -26.91
C GLN A 13 6.79 -23.11 -27.59
N LEU A 14 6.84 -21.83 -27.94
CA LEU A 14 8.05 -21.19 -28.42
C LEU A 14 9.03 -21.01 -27.25
N LYS A 15 10.15 -21.74 -27.28
CA LYS A 15 11.28 -21.48 -26.39
C LYS A 15 12.07 -20.32 -26.98
N PHE A 16 11.88 -19.13 -26.40
CA PHE A 16 12.84 -18.07 -26.62
C PHE A 16 13.89 -18.18 -25.51
N PRO A 17 15.18 -18.38 -25.85
CA PRO A 17 16.27 -18.17 -24.91
C PRO A 17 16.38 -16.66 -24.71
N ILE A 18 15.51 -16.12 -23.87
CA ILE A 18 15.47 -14.70 -23.54
C ILE A 18 16.45 -14.51 -22.39
N GLU A 19 17.60 -13.91 -22.68
CA GLU A 19 18.43 -13.29 -21.66
C GLU A 19 17.74 -12.00 -21.27
N ILE A 20 17.07 -12.00 -20.12
CA ILE A 20 16.25 -10.85 -19.65
C ILE A 20 17.10 -9.58 -19.57
N GLU A 21 18.37 -9.71 -19.20
CA GLU A 21 19.34 -8.60 -19.16
C GLU A 21 19.51 -7.87 -20.50
N LYS A 22 19.30 -8.54 -21.63
CA LYS A 22 19.38 -7.91 -22.96
C LYS A 22 18.12 -7.15 -23.35
N ILE A 23 17.03 -7.34 -22.63
CA ILE A 23 15.74 -6.70 -22.90
C ILE A 23 15.56 -5.43 -22.05
N ILE A 24 16.15 -5.42 -20.85
CA ILE A 24 16.11 -4.24 -19.97
C ILE A 24 17.14 -3.24 -20.50
N GLU A 25 16.71 -2.02 -20.75
CA GLU A 25 17.60 -0.94 -21.17
C GLU A 25 18.65 -0.67 -20.10
N THR A 26 19.88 -0.41 -20.51
CA THR A 26 21.02 -0.15 -19.58
C THR A 26 20.82 1.08 -18.71
N THR A 27 19.92 1.98 -19.10
CA THR A 27 19.53 3.18 -18.35
C THR A 27 18.35 2.96 -17.44
N ASP A 28 17.83 1.72 -17.35
CA ASP A 28 16.66 1.45 -16.49
C ASP A 28 17.01 1.65 -15.02
N PRO A 29 16.14 2.33 -14.25
CA PRO A 29 16.33 2.58 -12.82
C PRO A 29 16.57 1.33 -11.98
N VAL A 30 16.18 0.14 -12.44
CA VAL A 30 16.38 -1.12 -11.72
C VAL A 30 17.85 -1.41 -11.43
N TYR A 31 18.75 -1.01 -12.33
CA TYR A 31 20.20 -1.22 -12.13
C TYR A 31 20.75 -0.34 -11.03
N THR A 32 20.46 0.97 -11.08
CA THR A 32 20.86 1.91 -10.03
C THR A 32 20.27 1.54 -8.68
N PHE A 33 19.00 1.13 -8.67
CA PHE A 33 18.34 0.63 -7.47
C PHE A 33 19.07 -0.58 -6.88
N CYS A 34 19.42 -1.57 -7.71
CA CYS A 34 20.16 -2.74 -7.24
C CYS A 34 21.54 -2.37 -6.72
N GLU A 35 22.25 -1.47 -7.40
CA GLU A 35 23.56 -1.00 -6.97
C GLU A 35 23.47 -0.38 -5.57
N VAL A 36 22.52 0.50 -5.34
CA VAL A 36 22.31 1.12 -4.02
C VAL A 36 22.05 0.07 -2.94
N ILE A 37 21.10 -0.86 -3.20
CA ILE A 37 20.74 -1.88 -2.21
C ILE A 37 21.88 -2.88 -1.96
N ASP A 38 22.73 -3.16 -2.94
CA ASP A 38 23.84 -4.09 -2.80
C ASP A 38 25.01 -3.51 -2.03
N HIS A 39 25.15 -2.19 -1.95
CA HIS A 39 26.15 -1.52 -1.12
C HIS A 39 25.78 -1.45 0.36
N ILE A 40 24.52 -1.74 0.72
CA ILE A 40 24.06 -1.70 2.10
C ILE A 40 24.22 -3.07 2.75
N ASP A 41 24.78 -3.10 3.96
CA ASP A 41 24.89 -4.33 4.74
C ASP A 41 23.52 -4.71 5.34
N LEU A 42 22.74 -5.45 4.56
CA LEU A 42 21.43 -5.94 4.99
C LEU A 42 21.50 -7.15 5.94
N ASN A 43 22.68 -7.78 6.11
CA ASN A 43 22.81 -8.98 6.96
C ASN A 43 22.52 -8.69 8.43
N LYS A 44 22.64 -7.44 8.87
CA LYS A 44 22.25 -7.00 10.23
C LYS A 44 20.74 -6.99 10.47
N TYR A 45 19.94 -6.95 9.40
CA TYR A 45 18.48 -6.88 9.46
C TYR A 45 17.80 -8.17 9.02
N LEU A 46 18.37 -8.84 8.00
CA LEU A 46 17.78 -9.99 7.34
C LEU A 46 18.54 -11.27 7.77
N THR A 47 17.78 -12.35 7.89
CA THR A 47 18.35 -13.65 8.27
C THR A 47 18.66 -14.47 7.03
N THR A 48 19.90 -14.88 6.87
CA THR A 48 20.36 -15.74 5.76
C THR A 48 20.26 -17.24 6.09
N GLU A 49 19.55 -17.60 7.15
CA GLU A 49 19.45 -19.00 7.58
C GLU A 49 18.59 -19.85 6.63
N GLU A 50 19.24 -20.83 5.99
CA GLU A 50 18.54 -21.86 5.22
C GLU A 50 17.80 -22.83 6.15
N ARG A 51 16.49 -22.99 5.95
CA ARG A 51 15.72 -24.06 6.58
C ARG A 51 16.14 -25.40 6.01
N ARG A 52 16.61 -26.29 6.86
CA ARG A 52 17.06 -27.65 6.47
C ARG A 52 15.94 -28.59 6.02
N THR A 53 14.67 -28.25 6.30
CA THR A 53 13.52 -29.11 6.01
C THR A 53 12.31 -28.27 5.55
N GLY A 54 11.56 -28.78 4.56
CA GLY A 54 10.37 -28.17 4.02
C GLY A 54 10.59 -27.45 2.68
N ARG A 55 9.62 -26.62 2.28
CA ARG A 55 9.73 -25.80 1.07
C ARG A 55 10.86 -24.77 1.24
N PRO A 56 11.73 -24.60 0.22
CA PRO A 56 12.74 -23.54 0.23
C PRO A 56 12.11 -22.18 0.54
N ARG A 57 12.81 -21.41 1.37
CA ARG A 57 12.42 -20.05 1.71
C ARG A 57 12.89 -19.13 0.58
N TYR A 58 12.13 -18.10 0.29
CA TYR A 58 12.63 -17.02 -0.57
C TYR A 58 13.79 -16.31 0.12
N ASP A 59 14.76 -15.88 -0.67
CA ASP A 59 15.80 -15.00 -0.16
C ASP A 59 15.19 -13.69 0.33
N GLU A 60 15.48 -13.34 1.58
CA GLU A 60 14.90 -12.16 2.24
C GLU A 60 15.36 -10.85 1.57
N LYS A 61 16.59 -10.83 1.05
CA LYS A 61 17.13 -9.68 0.31
C LYS A 61 16.40 -9.49 -1.03
N THR A 62 16.14 -10.57 -1.74
CA THR A 62 15.37 -10.56 -2.99
C THR A 62 13.93 -10.08 -2.75
N LEU A 63 13.27 -10.56 -1.70
CA LEU A 63 11.93 -10.07 -1.34
C LEU A 63 11.93 -8.59 -1.00
N LEU A 64 12.93 -8.12 -0.25
CA LEU A 64 13.08 -6.71 0.07
C LEU A 64 13.25 -5.86 -1.20
N LYS A 65 14.13 -6.28 -2.12
CA LYS A 65 14.34 -5.60 -3.41
C LYS A 65 13.04 -5.48 -4.20
N VAL A 66 12.29 -6.56 -4.32
CA VAL A 66 11.00 -6.59 -5.04
C VAL A 66 10.00 -5.60 -4.44
N ILE A 67 9.88 -5.58 -3.11
CA ILE A 67 8.94 -4.68 -2.42
C ILE A 67 9.35 -3.23 -2.59
N LEU A 68 10.60 -2.89 -2.30
CA LEU A 68 11.10 -1.51 -2.39
C LEU A 68 11.03 -0.99 -3.82
N PHE A 69 11.40 -1.82 -4.83
CA PHE A 69 11.32 -1.44 -6.23
C PHE A 69 9.87 -1.20 -6.67
N ALA A 70 8.92 -2.02 -6.19
CA ALA A 70 7.50 -1.82 -6.48
C ALA A 70 6.98 -0.48 -5.95
N PHE A 71 7.36 -0.10 -4.73
CA PHE A 71 6.98 1.19 -4.16
C PHE A 71 7.68 2.37 -4.83
N MET A 72 8.94 2.22 -5.22
CA MET A 72 9.69 3.24 -5.93
C MET A 72 9.07 3.57 -7.29
N GLU A 73 8.72 2.54 -8.08
CA GLU A 73 8.20 2.71 -9.43
C GLU A 73 6.73 3.13 -9.48
N ASN A 74 5.91 2.57 -8.60
CA ASN A 74 4.46 2.68 -8.70
C ASN A 74 3.82 3.44 -7.53
N GLY A 75 4.60 3.87 -6.54
CA GLY A 75 4.08 4.42 -5.29
C GLY A 75 3.41 3.34 -4.43
N TYR A 76 2.39 3.71 -3.65
CA TYR A 76 1.69 2.75 -2.80
C TYR A 76 0.85 1.78 -3.63
N GLU A 77 1.22 0.50 -3.59
CA GLU A 77 0.57 -0.56 -4.33
C GLU A 77 0.07 -1.70 -3.43
N SER A 78 -0.99 -2.37 -3.87
CA SER A 78 -1.49 -3.55 -3.16
C SER A 78 -0.56 -4.75 -3.36
N LEU A 79 -0.43 -5.60 -2.34
CA LEU A 79 0.41 -6.80 -2.39
C LEU A 79 0.03 -7.76 -3.54
N ARG A 80 -1.25 -7.80 -3.94
CA ARG A 80 -1.70 -8.57 -5.10
C ARG A 80 -1.20 -7.98 -6.42
N LYS A 81 -1.02 -6.65 -6.48
CA LYS A 81 -0.45 -6.02 -7.67
C LYS A 81 1.04 -6.28 -7.73
N ILE A 82 1.76 -6.27 -6.61
CA ILE A 82 3.18 -6.67 -6.55
C ILE A 82 3.34 -8.13 -7.02
N GLU A 83 2.52 -9.06 -6.53
CA GLU A 83 2.49 -10.45 -7.03
C GLU A 83 2.27 -10.52 -8.54
N LYS A 84 1.37 -9.68 -9.09
CA LYS A 84 1.13 -9.61 -10.52
C LYS A 84 2.35 -9.07 -11.28
N LEU A 85 2.98 -8.00 -10.79
CA LEU A 85 4.20 -7.44 -11.37
C LEU A 85 5.32 -8.47 -11.45
N CYS A 86 5.54 -9.25 -10.40
CA CYS A 86 6.49 -10.37 -10.39
C CYS A 86 6.24 -11.43 -11.48
N LYS A 87 5.00 -11.51 -11.99
CA LYS A 87 4.62 -12.46 -13.05
C LYS A 87 4.61 -11.86 -14.45
N THR A 88 4.54 -10.54 -14.58
CA THR A 88 4.26 -9.86 -15.87
C THR A 88 5.29 -8.81 -16.27
N ASP A 89 6.08 -8.30 -15.35
CA ASP A 89 7.09 -7.27 -15.62
C ASP A 89 8.50 -7.91 -15.62
N ILE A 90 9.24 -7.69 -16.70
CA ILE A 90 10.58 -8.25 -16.88
C ILE A 90 11.58 -7.77 -15.84
N ARG A 91 11.46 -6.55 -15.33
CA ARG A 91 12.33 -5.99 -14.30
C ARG A 91 12.17 -6.73 -12.97
N PHE A 92 10.92 -7.06 -12.60
CA PHE A 92 10.64 -7.88 -11.42
C PHE A 92 11.08 -9.34 -11.59
N MET A 93 10.95 -9.90 -12.81
CA MET A 93 11.48 -11.23 -13.11
C MET A 93 13.00 -11.25 -12.99
N TRP A 94 13.67 -10.19 -13.43
CA TRP A 94 15.12 -10.04 -13.30
C TRP A 94 15.55 -9.92 -11.84
N LEU A 95 14.83 -9.14 -11.02
CA LEU A 95 15.08 -9.03 -9.58
C LEU A 95 14.94 -10.37 -8.84
N LEU A 96 13.98 -11.20 -9.28
CA LEU A 96 13.73 -12.52 -8.71
C LEU A 96 14.78 -13.56 -9.15
N GLN A 97 15.54 -13.25 -10.21
CA GLN A 97 16.48 -14.20 -10.83
C GLN A 97 15.77 -15.50 -11.20
N ASP A 98 16.22 -16.64 -10.67
CA ASP A 98 15.63 -17.96 -10.92
C ASP A 98 14.52 -18.34 -9.93
N GLU A 99 14.18 -17.47 -8.99
CA GLU A 99 13.12 -17.74 -8.02
C GLU A 99 11.72 -17.60 -8.63
N PRO A 100 10.78 -18.47 -8.29
CA PRO A 100 9.40 -18.34 -8.73
C PRO A 100 8.76 -17.07 -8.11
N PRO A 101 7.77 -16.46 -8.81
CA PRO A 101 7.12 -15.26 -8.29
C PRO A 101 6.47 -15.51 -6.91
N PRO A 102 6.75 -14.67 -5.89
CA PRO A 102 6.16 -14.81 -4.57
C PRO A 102 4.66 -14.52 -4.59
N SER A 103 3.89 -15.23 -3.76
CA SER A 103 2.49 -14.92 -3.57
C SER A 103 2.32 -13.67 -2.70
N HIS A 104 1.19 -12.97 -2.83
CA HIS A 104 0.87 -11.83 -1.95
C HIS A 104 0.92 -12.19 -0.44
N MET A 105 0.57 -13.43 -0.07
CA MET A 105 0.68 -13.91 1.31
C MET A 105 2.14 -14.08 1.74
N THR A 106 3.03 -14.48 0.83
CA THR A 106 4.47 -14.56 1.13
C THR A 106 5.04 -13.16 1.40
N ILE A 107 4.65 -12.19 0.58
CA ILE A 107 5.04 -10.79 0.73
C ILE A 107 4.49 -10.22 2.06
N ASP A 108 3.21 -10.46 2.35
CA ASP A 108 2.56 -10.03 3.59
C ASP A 108 3.27 -10.58 4.84
N ASN A 109 3.53 -11.88 4.83
CA ASN A 109 4.25 -12.54 5.93
C ASN A 109 5.66 -11.99 6.11
N PHE A 110 6.37 -11.70 5.03
CA PHE A 110 7.70 -11.10 5.09
C PHE A 110 7.64 -9.68 5.67
N MET A 111 6.72 -8.85 5.21
CA MET A 111 6.56 -7.49 5.71
C MET A 111 6.20 -7.46 7.21
N ASN A 112 5.27 -8.30 7.63
CA ASN A 112 4.78 -8.30 9.01
C ASN A 112 5.73 -8.98 10.00
N ASN A 113 6.42 -10.05 9.59
CA ASN A 113 7.22 -10.86 10.50
C ASN A 113 8.72 -10.56 10.46
N VAL A 114 9.23 -10.06 9.34
CA VAL A 114 10.67 -9.81 9.15
C VAL A 114 10.99 -8.32 9.14
N LEU A 115 10.25 -7.53 8.34
CA LEU A 115 10.52 -6.10 8.18
C LEU A 115 9.91 -5.25 9.31
N ASN A 116 8.90 -5.75 10.00
CA ASN A 116 8.25 -5.00 11.07
C ASN A 116 9.26 -4.58 12.14
N GLY A 117 9.34 -3.27 12.40
CA GLY A 117 10.28 -2.67 13.35
C GLY A 117 11.73 -2.49 12.84
N LYS A 118 12.05 -2.97 11.62
CA LYS A 118 13.39 -2.83 11.03
C LYS A 118 13.41 -1.90 9.82
N ILE A 119 12.26 -1.65 9.22
CA ILE A 119 12.18 -0.90 7.96
C ILE A 119 12.69 0.54 8.10
N GLU A 120 12.49 1.18 9.24
CA GLU A 120 12.98 2.54 9.50
C GLU A 120 14.51 2.59 9.52
N GLU A 121 15.15 1.60 10.15
CA GLU A 121 16.62 1.51 10.18
C GLU A 121 17.20 1.20 8.80
N ILE A 122 16.58 0.27 8.06
CA ILE A 122 16.97 -0.04 6.68
C ILE A 122 16.85 1.21 5.81
N PHE A 123 15.77 1.96 5.94
CA PHE A 123 15.55 3.18 5.19
C PHE A 123 16.55 4.29 5.56
N ALA A 124 16.92 4.39 6.83
CA ALA A 124 17.95 5.32 7.29
C ALA A 124 19.32 5.00 6.67
N ASP A 125 19.69 3.72 6.60
CA ASP A 125 20.95 3.28 5.97
C ASP A 125 20.95 3.55 4.45
N ILE A 126 19.82 3.32 3.78
CA ILE A 126 19.67 3.64 2.35
C ILE A 126 19.87 5.14 2.11
N ASN A 127 19.21 5.98 2.90
CA ASN A 127 19.33 7.43 2.77
C ASN A 127 20.74 7.91 3.10
N ALA A 128 21.38 7.37 4.14
CA ALA A 128 22.75 7.72 4.50
C ALA A 128 23.71 7.44 3.34
N TYR A 129 23.59 6.27 2.70
CA TYR A 129 24.42 5.93 1.53
C TYR A 129 24.16 6.88 0.36
N ILE A 130 22.90 7.15 0.03
CA ILE A 130 22.55 8.07 -1.08
C ILE A 130 23.08 9.49 -0.79
N PHE A 131 22.91 9.99 0.42
CA PHE A 131 23.38 11.33 0.80
C PHE A 131 24.91 11.46 0.72
N GLU A 132 25.63 10.40 1.07
CA GLU A 132 27.08 10.35 0.92
C GLU A 132 27.52 10.36 -0.55
N GLN A 133 26.86 9.59 -1.41
CA GLN A 133 27.19 9.53 -2.83
C GLN A 133 26.88 10.83 -3.59
N GLU A 134 25.72 11.43 -3.31
CA GLU A 134 25.23 12.62 -4.00
C GLU A 134 25.74 13.93 -3.36
N ASN A 135 26.56 13.87 -2.29
CA ASN A 135 27.02 15.04 -1.53
C ASN A 135 25.87 16.01 -1.18
N VAL A 136 24.76 15.46 -0.69
CA VAL A 136 23.56 16.24 -0.39
C VAL A 136 23.84 17.25 0.72
N ASP A 137 23.50 18.52 0.49
CA ASP A 137 23.57 19.58 1.51
C ASP A 137 22.51 19.32 2.59
N MET A 138 22.96 18.95 3.79
CA MET A 138 22.11 18.68 4.95
C MET A 138 21.82 19.92 5.80
N ASP A 139 22.43 21.06 5.50
CA ASP A 139 22.24 22.30 6.25
C ASP A 139 20.90 22.98 5.93
N HIS A 140 20.31 22.63 4.79
CA HIS A 140 19.05 23.20 4.32
C HIS A 140 17.99 22.11 4.13
N VAL A 141 16.93 22.15 4.95
CA VAL A 141 15.79 21.24 4.83
C VAL A 141 14.59 21.97 4.23
N TYR A 142 14.12 21.49 3.09
CA TYR A 142 12.90 21.99 2.45
C TYR A 142 11.73 21.09 2.85
N ILE A 143 10.73 21.66 3.54
CA ILE A 143 9.52 20.92 3.93
C ILE A 143 8.37 21.37 3.03
N ASP A 144 7.89 20.46 2.20
CA ASP A 144 6.68 20.67 1.41
C ASP A 144 5.50 19.96 2.06
N GLY A 145 4.37 20.65 2.12
CA GLY A 145 3.12 20.12 2.66
C GLY A 145 2.35 19.29 1.64
N THR A 146 2.60 18.00 1.59
CA THR A 146 1.83 17.10 0.72
C THR A 146 0.43 16.86 1.29
N LYS A 147 -0.58 17.25 0.52
CA LYS A 147 -1.97 16.96 0.86
C LYS A 147 -2.30 15.49 0.55
N ILE A 148 -2.34 14.65 1.56
CA ILE A 148 -2.82 13.28 1.43
C ILE A 148 -4.36 13.32 1.40
N THR A 149 -4.94 13.05 0.24
CA THR A 149 -6.38 12.87 0.11
C THR A 149 -6.70 11.39 0.18
N ALA A 150 -7.48 10.99 1.18
CA ALA A 150 -8.02 9.64 1.20
C ALA A 150 -8.84 9.40 -0.09
N ASN A 151 -8.76 8.19 -0.65
CA ASN A 151 -9.57 7.78 -1.80
C ASN A 151 -11.05 7.57 -1.39
N ALA A 152 -11.59 8.56 -0.67
CA ALA A 152 -12.96 8.58 -0.22
C ALA A 152 -13.81 9.28 -1.26
N ASN A 153 -15.07 8.83 -1.40
CA ASN A 153 -16.03 9.47 -2.30
C ASN A 153 -16.08 10.97 -2.01
N LYS A 154 -15.99 11.80 -3.05
CA LYS A 154 -15.98 13.27 -2.97
C LYS A 154 -17.12 13.83 -2.11
N TYR A 155 -18.22 13.11 -2.00
CA TYR A 155 -19.41 13.49 -1.23
C TYR A 155 -19.41 13.01 0.22
N SER A 156 -18.40 12.23 0.66
CA SER A 156 -18.26 11.78 2.05
C SER A 156 -17.49 12.75 2.95
N TRP A 157 -16.99 13.86 2.41
CA TRP A 157 -16.30 14.88 3.18
C TRP A 157 -17.29 15.76 3.96
N VAL A 158 -17.24 15.60 5.26
CA VAL A 158 -18.06 16.41 6.17
C VAL A 158 -17.15 17.42 6.86
N TRP A 159 -17.30 18.70 6.51
CA TRP A 159 -16.54 19.77 7.13
C TRP A 159 -17.04 20.01 8.54
N LYS A 160 -16.17 19.86 9.57
CA LYS A 160 -16.51 20.07 10.98
C LYS A 160 -17.23 21.39 11.20
N LYS A 161 -16.73 22.50 10.66
CA LYS A 161 -17.37 23.84 10.75
C LYS A 161 -18.76 23.88 10.12
N SER A 162 -18.98 23.16 9.03
CA SER A 162 -20.28 23.09 8.38
C SER A 162 -21.26 22.25 9.21
N CYS A 163 -20.80 21.15 9.79
CA CYS A 163 -21.60 20.34 10.71
C CYS A 163 -22.02 21.12 11.95
N GLU A 164 -21.13 21.86 12.58
CA GLU A 164 -21.41 22.69 13.75
C GLU A 164 -22.45 23.77 13.42
N LYS A 165 -22.29 24.46 12.29
CA LYS A 165 -23.28 25.45 11.81
C LYS A 165 -24.65 24.83 11.51
N ASN A 166 -24.67 23.66 10.84
CA ASN A 166 -25.93 23.00 10.52
C ASN A 166 -26.60 22.39 11.75
N ARG A 167 -25.82 21.90 12.71
CA ARG A 167 -26.32 21.38 13.99
C ARG A 167 -27.16 22.40 14.70
N VAL A 168 -26.67 23.64 14.85
CA VAL A 168 -27.42 24.74 15.50
C VAL A 168 -28.73 25.00 14.75
N LYS A 169 -28.70 25.05 13.42
CA LYS A 169 -29.92 25.29 12.61
C LYS A 169 -30.95 24.17 12.75
N VAL A 170 -30.46 22.90 12.77
CA VAL A 170 -31.34 21.73 12.91
C VAL A 170 -31.99 21.71 14.30
N PHE A 171 -31.24 21.98 15.35
CA PHE A 171 -31.78 22.02 16.71
C PHE A 171 -32.81 23.14 16.86
N ALA A 172 -32.58 24.35 16.32
CA ALA A 172 -33.57 25.43 16.32
C ALA A 172 -34.85 25.00 15.62
N LYS A 173 -34.74 24.34 14.45
CA LYS A 173 -35.91 23.85 13.70
C LYS A 173 -36.67 22.73 14.41
N ILE A 174 -35.97 21.85 15.12
CA ILE A 174 -36.59 20.81 15.97
C ILE A 174 -37.35 21.43 17.09
N THR A 175 -36.80 22.44 17.77
CA THR A 175 -37.48 23.16 18.87
C THR A 175 -38.74 23.86 18.39
N GLU A 176 -38.70 24.48 17.20
CA GLU A 176 -39.87 25.11 16.59
C GLU A 176 -40.97 24.09 16.28
N LEU A 177 -40.60 22.97 15.61
CA LEU A 177 -41.55 21.89 15.31
C LEU A 177 -42.15 21.25 16.55
N LEU A 178 -41.37 21.05 17.61
CA LEU A 178 -41.87 20.51 18.87
C LEU A 178 -42.89 21.48 19.52
N SER A 179 -42.65 22.79 19.44
CA SER A 179 -43.63 23.79 19.94
C SER A 179 -44.94 23.77 19.16
N GLU A 180 -44.87 23.63 17.84
CA GLU A 180 -46.06 23.48 16.97
C GLU A 180 -46.84 22.20 17.30
N ILE A 181 -46.14 21.06 17.43
CA ILE A 181 -46.74 19.76 17.77
C ILE A 181 -47.44 19.86 19.14
N ASN A 182 -46.77 20.40 20.13
CA ASN A 182 -47.35 20.57 21.45
C ASN A 182 -48.61 21.49 21.43
N THR A 183 -48.59 22.55 20.61
CA THR A 183 -49.73 23.43 20.41
C THR A 183 -50.90 22.69 19.75
N ARG A 184 -50.61 21.83 18.75
CA ARG A 184 -51.64 21.02 18.09
C ARG A 184 -52.22 19.96 19.02
N ILE A 185 -51.40 19.28 19.81
CA ILE A 185 -51.83 18.30 20.82
C ILE A 185 -52.75 18.97 21.87
N ALA A 186 -52.37 20.14 22.38
CA ALA A 186 -53.18 20.87 23.31
C ALA A 186 -54.50 21.37 22.70
N ALA A 187 -54.54 21.66 21.40
CA ALA A 187 -55.76 22.00 20.71
C ALA A 187 -56.68 20.79 20.50
N PHE A 188 -56.11 19.61 20.19
CA PHE A 188 -56.85 18.34 20.09
C PHE A 188 -57.42 17.90 21.43
N GLY A 189 -56.65 17.92 22.52
CA GLY A 189 -57.12 17.58 23.85
C GLY A 189 -58.31 18.45 24.30
N ARG A 190 -58.24 19.76 24.03
CA ARG A 190 -59.40 20.67 24.29
C ARG A 190 -60.63 20.39 23.42
N SER A 191 -60.47 19.84 22.23
CA SER A 191 -61.62 19.46 21.36
C SER A 191 -62.31 18.18 21.82
N GLU A 192 -61.60 17.25 22.44
CA GLU A 192 -62.20 16.05 23.04
C GLU A 192 -62.92 16.33 24.35
N GLU A 193 -62.35 17.16 25.23
CA GLU A 193 -63.05 17.60 26.44
C GLU A 193 -64.38 18.31 26.18
N ARG A 194 -64.48 19.07 25.06
CA ARG A 194 -65.74 19.69 24.62
C ARG A 194 -66.76 18.69 24.08
N ARG A 195 -66.33 17.54 23.60
CA ARG A 195 -67.23 16.48 23.08
C ARG A 195 -67.79 15.60 24.23
N VAL A 196 -66.98 15.34 25.24
CA VAL A 196 -67.42 14.55 26.42
C VAL A 196 -68.35 15.32 27.38
N GLY A 197 -68.28 16.67 27.34
CA GLY A 197 -69.15 17.52 28.19
C GLY A 197 -70.54 17.86 27.59
N LYS A 198 -71.00 17.15 26.54
CA LYS A 198 -72.30 17.35 25.88
C LYS A 198 -73.15 16.06 25.81
N GLU A 199 -72.93 15.08 26.70
CA GLU A 199 -73.84 14.00 26.92
C GLU A 199 -74.59 14.18 28.27
#